data_2fbb0f72f755d73483b7115184d03429
#
_entry.id   2fbb0f72f755d73483b7115184d03429
#
_cell.length_a   1.000
_cell.length_b   1.000
_cell.length_c   1.000
_cell.angle_alpha   90.00
_cell.angle_beta   90.00
_cell.angle_gamma   90.00
#
_symmetry.space_group_name_H-M   'P 1'
#
loop_
_entity.id
_entity.type
_entity.pdbx_description
1 polymer ?
#
loop_
_entity_poly.entity_id
_entity_poly.type
_entity_poly.pdbx_seq_one_letter_code
_entity_poly.pdbx_strand_id
1 'polypeptide(L)'
;MDILRETARRFGPLQRAKYADILGRGVRTVADDPERPGSRQRDDLAPGLRSLHLEIAARRRGAASHVLYYLRGRLDDGSEGVIVTRVLYDGMEPLRHLSRDLP
;
A
#
# COMPACT_ATOMS: atom_id res chain seq x y z
N MET A 1 -9.56 -5.83 3.75
CA MET A 1 -8.76 -5.95 2.50
C MET A 1 -8.11 -7.31 2.45
N ASP A 2 -8.22 -7.98 1.32
CA ASP A 2 -7.68 -9.33 1.21
C ASP A 2 -7.01 -9.58 -0.14
N ILE A 3 -5.97 -8.81 -0.39
CA ILE A 3 -5.21 -8.91 -1.63
C ILE A 3 -4.48 -10.26 -1.75
N LEU A 4 -4.03 -10.83 -0.64
CA LEU A 4 -3.31 -12.10 -0.65
C LEU A 4 -4.23 -13.26 -1.02
N ARG A 5 -5.47 -13.25 -0.54
CA ARG A 5 -6.45 -14.25 -0.90
C ARG A 5 -6.81 -14.15 -2.38
N GLU A 6 -7.00 -12.95 -2.87
CA GLU A 6 -7.30 -12.74 -4.28
C GLU A 6 -6.15 -13.20 -5.17
N THR A 7 -4.92 -12.89 -4.79
CA THR A 7 -3.74 -13.33 -5.53
C THR A 7 -3.64 -14.86 -5.57
N ALA A 8 -3.87 -15.52 -4.45
CA ALA A 8 -3.83 -16.99 -4.41
C ALA A 8 -4.90 -17.62 -5.30
N ARG A 9 -6.09 -17.01 -5.33
CA ARG A 9 -7.20 -17.49 -6.14
C ARG A 9 -6.92 -17.37 -7.64
N ARG A 10 -6.27 -16.27 -8.06
CA ARG A 10 -5.97 -16.00 -9.47
C ARG A 10 -4.70 -16.69 -9.97
N PHE A 11 -3.67 -16.72 -9.14
CA PHE A 11 -2.31 -17.09 -9.54
C PHE A 11 -1.73 -18.26 -8.77
N GLY A 12 -2.45 -18.75 -7.74
CA GLY A 12 -2.01 -19.86 -6.92
C GLY A 12 -1.17 -19.46 -5.71
N PRO A 13 -0.87 -20.44 -4.83
CA PRO A 13 -0.20 -20.17 -3.55
C PRO A 13 1.20 -19.61 -3.68
N LEU A 14 1.94 -19.99 -4.72
CA LEU A 14 3.31 -19.50 -4.93
C LEU A 14 3.31 -18.00 -5.22
N GLN A 15 2.40 -17.54 -6.07
CA GLN A 15 2.26 -16.12 -6.35
C GLN A 15 1.78 -15.34 -5.12
N ARG A 16 0.91 -15.95 -4.32
CA ARG A 16 0.50 -15.36 -3.06
C ARG A 16 1.68 -15.10 -2.14
N ALA A 17 2.59 -16.08 -2.02
CA ALA A 17 3.78 -15.95 -1.17
C ALA A 17 4.69 -14.82 -1.66
N LYS A 18 4.91 -14.74 -2.96
CA LYS A 18 5.71 -13.66 -3.56
C LYS A 18 5.08 -12.30 -3.33
N TYR A 19 3.77 -12.20 -3.47
CA TYR A 19 3.06 -10.95 -3.29
C TYR A 19 3.04 -10.51 -1.83
N ALA A 20 2.93 -11.47 -0.90
CA ALA A 20 3.03 -11.18 0.53
C ALA A 20 4.39 -10.57 0.88
N ASP A 21 5.47 -11.07 0.28
CA ASP A 21 6.80 -10.51 0.49
C ASP A 21 6.90 -9.07 -0.03
N ILE A 22 6.38 -8.81 -1.23
CA ILE A 22 6.37 -7.47 -1.81
C ILE A 22 5.56 -6.51 -0.96
N LEU A 23 4.37 -6.93 -0.52
CA LEU A 23 3.53 -6.12 0.34
C LEU A 23 4.22 -5.79 1.68
N GLY A 24 4.84 -6.78 2.29
CA GLY A 24 5.61 -6.58 3.53
C GLY A 24 6.76 -5.60 3.35
N ARG A 25 7.48 -5.69 2.24
CA ARG A 25 8.53 -4.72 1.89
C ARG A 25 7.96 -3.32 1.73
N GLY A 26 6.82 -3.20 1.08
CA GLY A 26 6.16 -1.90 0.89
C GLY A 26 5.79 -1.25 2.20
N VAL A 27 5.21 -2.01 3.11
CA VAL A 27 4.85 -1.52 4.44
C VAL A 27 6.10 -1.06 5.21
N ARG A 28 7.16 -1.87 5.21
CA ARG A 28 8.41 -1.50 5.88
C ARG A 28 9.04 -0.25 5.25
N THR A 29 9.00 -0.16 3.94
CA THR A 29 9.55 0.97 3.20
C THR A 29 8.89 2.28 3.60
N VAL A 30 7.57 2.33 3.67
CA VAL A 30 6.87 3.56 4.06
C VAL A 30 6.93 3.80 5.57
N ALA A 31 7.05 2.76 6.38
CA ALA A 31 7.23 2.92 7.82
C ALA A 31 8.58 3.56 8.14
N ASP A 32 9.63 3.18 7.41
CA ASP A 32 10.97 3.74 7.60
C ASP A 32 11.05 5.21 7.16
N ASP A 33 10.38 5.56 6.08
CA ASP A 33 10.36 6.92 5.55
C ASP A 33 9.05 7.17 4.81
N PRO A 34 8.03 7.69 5.50
CA PRO A 34 6.71 7.91 4.87
C PRO A 34 6.73 8.88 3.69
N GLU A 35 7.73 9.75 3.63
CA GLU A 35 7.82 10.76 2.57
C GLU A 35 8.95 10.45 1.57
N ARG A 36 9.37 9.20 1.52
CA ARG A 36 10.48 8.79 0.67
C ARG A 36 10.27 9.18 -0.80
N PRO A 37 11.37 9.35 -1.58
CA PRO A 37 11.26 9.52 -3.03
C PRO A 37 10.50 8.35 -3.66
N GLY A 38 9.59 8.67 -4.58
CA GLY A 38 8.71 7.68 -5.20
C GLY A 38 7.35 7.58 -4.54
N SER A 39 7.20 7.99 -3.29
CA SER A 39 5.87 8.15 -2.70
C SER A 39 5.24 9.45 -3.19
N ARG A 40 3.92 9.49 -3.18
CA ARG A 40 3.16 10.65 -3.66
C ARG A 40 2.22 11.16 -2.60
N GLN A 41 2.12 12.48 -2.49
CA GLN A 41 1.04 13.10 -1.73
C GLN A 41 -0.27 12.88 -2.49
N ARG A 42 -1.30 12.47 -1.77
CA ARG A 42 -2.63 12.25 -2.34
C ARG A 42 -3.67 13.05 -1.56
N ASP A 43 -3.37 14.32 -1.31
CA ASP A 43 -4.33 15.23 -0.66
C ASP A 43 -5.57 15.45 -1.52
N ASP A 44 -5.49 15.15 -2.80
CA ASP A 44 -6.63 15.12 -3.71
C ASP A 44 -7.70 14.09 -3.29
N LEU A 45 -7.30 13.04 -2.60
CA LEU A 45 -8.20 11.99 -2.13
C LEU A 45 -8.60 12.19 -0.67
N ALA A 46 -7.64 12.55 0.19
CA ALA A 46 -7.88 12.83 1.60
C ALA A 46 -6.66 13.55 2.18
N PRO A 47 -6.87 14.49 3.12
CA PRO A 47 -5.76 15.22 3.73
C PRO A 47 -4.73 14.28 4.37
N GLY A 48 -3.47 14.47 4.03
CA GLY A 48 -2.38 13.68 4.58
C GLY A 48 -2.19 12.30 4.00
N LEU A 49 -3.06 11.88 3.09
CA LEU A 49 -2.95 10.57 2.45
C LEU A 49 -1.74 10.55 1.50
N ARG A 50 -1.03 9.43 1.50
CA ARG A 50 0.10 9.20 0.59
C ARG A 50 -0.06 7.85 -0.09
N SER A 51 0.65 7.67 -1.19
CA SER A 51 0.65 6.42 -1.92
C SER A 51 2.05 6.01 -2.35
N LEU A 52 2.26 4.70 -2.44
CA LEU A 52 3.49 4.11 -2.98
C LEU A 52 3.11 2.94 -3.86
N HIS A 53 3.54 2.97 -5.13
CA HIS A 53 3.37 1.81 -6.00
C HIS A 53 4.30 0.70 -5.52
N LEU A 54 3.77 -0.50 -5.36
CA LEU A 54 4.53 -1.61 -4.77
C LEU A 54 5.69 -2.07 -5.64
N GLU A 55 5.71 -1.77 -6.94
CA GLU A 55 6.86 -2.08 -7.77
C GLU A 55 8.14 -1.37 -7.31
N ILE A 56 7.99 -0.21 -6.66
CA ILE A 56 9.12 0.52 -6.09
C ILE A 56 9.74 -0.27 -4.94
N ALA A 57 8.90 -0.82 -4.07
CA ALA A 57 9.37 -1.65 -2.97
C ALA A 57 10.00 -2.95 -3.46
N ALA A 58 9.50 -3.50 -4.55
CA ALA A 58 10.05 -4.69 -5.18
C ALA A 58 11.37 -4.41 -5.93
N ARG A 59 11.69 -3.12 -6.16
CA ARG A 59 12.89 -2.69 -6.89
C ARG A 59 12.96 -3.23 -8.31
N ARG A 60 11.81 -3.52 -8.89
CA ARG A 60 11.72 -4.07 -10.23
C ARG A 60 10.46 -3.57 -10.89
N ARG A 61 10.63 -2.92 -12.04
CA ARG A 61 9.53 -2.39 -12.83
C ARG A 61 8.60 -3.54 -13.25
N GLY A 62 7.29 -3.34 -13.06
CA GLY A 62 6.30 -4.33 -13.42
C GLY A 62 6.18 -5.52 -12.47
N ALA A 63 6.96 -5.56 -11.38
CA ALA A 63 6.91 -6.68 -10.44
C ALA A 63 5.63 -6.72 -9.60
N ALA A 64 4.88 -5.61 -9.53
CA ALA A 64 3.64 -5.51 -8.79
C ALA A 64 2.68 -4.58 -9.51
N SER A 65 1.38 -4.80 -9.30
CA SER A 65 0.33 -4.02 -9.95
C SER A 65 -0.57 -3.32 -8.93
N HIS A 66 -0.11 -3.15 -7.70
CA HIS A 66 -0.91 -2.55 -6.63
C HIS A 66 -0.23 -1.31 -6.09
N VAL A 67 -1.05 -0.43 -5.55
CA VAL A 67 -0.64 0.82 -4.91
C VAL A 67 -1.04 0.76 -3.45
N LEU A 68 -0.09 1.04 -2.58
CA LEU A 68 -0.27 1.10 -1.13
C LEU A 68 -0.68 2.52 -0.75
N TYR A 69 -1.83 2.67 -0.09
CA TYR A 69 -2.29 3.96 0.45
C TYR A 69 -2.15 3.96 1.95
N TYR A 70 -1.60 5.04 2.50
CA TYR A 70 -1.30 5.10 3.92
C TYR A 70 -1.35 6.51 4.46
N LEU A 71 -1.52 6.61 5.78
CA LEU A 71 -1.47 7.85 6.55
C LEU A 71 -0.36 7.73 7.58
N ARG A 72 0.25 8.86 7.94
CA ARG A 72 1.10 8.91 9.12
C ARG A 72 0.21 8.93 10.36
N GLY A 73 0.63 8.25 11.40
CA GLY A 73 -0.16 8.20 12.62
C GLY A 73 0.66 7.74 13.80
N ARG A 74 0.00 7.68 14.96
CA ARG A 74 0.60 7.15 16.18
C ARG A 74 0.15 5.72 16.40
N LEU A 75 1.12 4.89 16.76
CA LEU A 75 0.87 3.51 17.13
C LEU A 75 0.41 3.44 18.60
N ASP A 76 -0.05 2.26 19.02
CA ASP A 76 -0.57 2.05 20.38
C ASP A 76 0.45 2.34 21.47
N ASP A 77 1.74 2.18 21.16
CA ASP A 77 2.83 2.47 22.09
C ASP A 77 3.24 3.95 22.11
N GLY A 78 2.53 4.80 21.39
CA GLY A 78 2.81 6.23 21.30
C GLY A 78 3.87 6.63 20.30
N SER A 79 4.53 5.68 19.63
CA SER A 79 5.51 5.96 18.61
C SER A 79 4.84 6.39 17.29
N GLU A 80 5.59 7.10 16.45
CA GLU A 80 5.12 7.43 15.12
C GLU A 80 5.22 6.23 14.20
N GLY A 81 4.24 6.11 13.30
CA GLY A 81 4.22 5.04 12.32
C GLY A 81 3.32 5.38 11.16
N VAL A 82 2.97 4.36 10.38
CA VAL A 82 2.04 4.52 9.26
C VAL A 82 0.83 3.64 9.46
N ILE A 83 -0.31 4.13 9.00
CA ILE A 83 -1.56 3.40 9.02
C ILE A 83 -1.90 3.09 7.58
N VAL A 84 -1.88 1.81 7.21
CA VAL A 84 -2.25 1.39 5.86
C VAL A 84 -3.76 1.43 5.76
N THR A 85 -4.26 2.28 4.87
CA THR A 85 -5.71 2.43 4.68
C THR A 85 -6.23 1.46 3.63
N ARG A 86 -5.47 1.25 2.56
CA ARG A 86 -5.91 0.38 1.48
C ARG A 86 -4.73 -0.05 0.60
N VAL A 87 -4.88 -1.19 -0.04
CA VAL A 87 -4.02 -1.58 -1.17
C VAL A 87 -4.96 -1.81 -2.34
N LEU A 88 -4.77 -1.05 -3.42
CA LEU A 88 -5.65 -1.10 -4.58
C LEU A 88 -4.88 -1.46 -5.83
N TYR A 89 -5.56 -2.11 -6.75
CA TYR A 89 -5.06 -2.33 -8.10
C TYR A 89 -4.78 -0.98 -8.75
N ASP A 90 -3.69 -0.84 -9.50
CA ASP A 90 -3.31 0.44 -10.10
C ASP A 90 -4.32 0.94 -11.14
N GLY A 91 -5.17 0.05 -11.68
CA GLY A 91 -6.25 0.43 -12.59
C GLY A 91 -7.56 0.81 -11.90
N MET A 92 -7.65 0.70 -10.57
CA MET A 92 -8.88 1.05 -9.85
C MET A 92 -8.99 2.55 -9.63
N GLU A 93 -10.23 3.03 -9.63
CA GLU A 93 -10.53 4.41 -9.24
C GLU A 93 -10.41 4.55 -7.72
N PRO A 94 -9.35 5.20 -7.20
CA PRO A 94 -9.11 5.21 -5.75
C PRO A 94 -10.20 5.92 -4.96
N LEU A 95 -10.82 6.97 -5.51
CA LEU A 95 -11.85 7.71 -4.80
C LEU A 95 -13.03 6.84 -4.42
N ARG A 96 -13.41 5.89 -5.28
CA ARG A 96 -14.54 4.99 -5.03
C ARG A 96 -14.26 4.01 -3.91
N HIS A 97 -13.01 3.65 -3.70
CA HIS A 97 -12.61 2.62 -2.72
C HIS A 97 -12.14 3.22 -1.41
N LEU A 98 -11.46 4.36 -1.45
CA LEU A 98 -10.86 4.96 -0.26
C LEU A 98 -11.88 5.73 0.58
N SER A 99 -12.89 6.32 -0.03
CA SER A 99 -13.88 7.14 0.69
C SER A 99 -14.65 6.38 1.75
N ARG A 100 -14.70 5.05 1.66
CA ARG A 100 -15.39 4.20 2.63
C ARG A 100 -14.54 3.90 3.85
N ASP A 101 -13.23 4.02 3.75
CA ASP A 101 -12.28 3.59 4.78
C ASP A 101 -11.66 4.76 5.54
N LEU A 102 -11.82 5.98 5.03
CA LEU A 102 -11.25 7.17 5.63
C LEU A 102 -12.26 7.82 6.59
N PRO A 103 -11.77 8.38 7.70
CA PRO A 103 -12.65 9.06 8.65
C PRO A 103 -13.28 10.32 8.08
#